data_99c97368194eb1beb6ba81d55b66eacb
#
_entry.id   99c97368194eb1beb6ba81d55b66eacb
#
_cell.length_a   1.000
_cell.length_b   1.000
_cell.length_c   1.000
_cell.angle_alpha   90.00
_cell.angle_beta   90.00
_cell.angle_gamma   90.00
#
_symmetry.space_group_name_H-M   'P 1'
#
loop_
_entity.id
_entity.type
_entity.pdbx_description
1 polymer ?
#
loop_
_entity_poly.entity_id
_entity_poly.type
_entity_poly.pdbx_seq_one_letter_code
_entity_poly.pdbx_strand_id
1 'polypeptide(L)'
;MATYTITLSDAENKALGVVALSQQDWIDNAVHERCRIAIDEIVNAEVQRKLAAGETISGSKEDIVNAANIESAAERQARLEAEMAAQAQQEQA
;
A
#
# COMPACT_ATOMS: atom_id res chain seq x y z
N MET A 1 1.79 14.60 -3.89
CA MET A 1 1.48 13.61 -4.95
C MET A 1 2.73 12.84 -5.31
N ALA A 2 2.59 11.59 -5.69
CA ALA A 2 3.72 10.74 -6.08
C ALA A 2 3.57 10.31 -7.54
N THR A 3 4.69 10.28 -8.25
CA THR A 3 4.73 9.87 -9.66
C THR A 3 5.72 8.73 -9.81
N TYR A 4 5.31 7.67 -10.46
CA TYR A 4 6.14 6.49 -10.71
C TYR A 4 6.17 6.17 -12.20
N THR A 5 7.30 5.70 -12.67
CA THR A 5 7.48 5.33 -14.07
C THR A 5 7.76 3.84 -14.16
N ILE A 6 7.13 3.17 -15.12
CA ILE A 6 7.36 1.75 -15.38
C ILE A 6 7.95 1.60 -16.79
N THR A 7 8.92 0.70 -16.92
CA THR A 7 9.55 0.38 -18.19
C THR A 7 9.25 -1.07 -18.55
N LEU A 8 8.74 -1.28 -19.74
CA LEU A 8 8.44 -2.61 -20.26
C LEU A 8 9.43 -2.99 -21.35
N SER A 9 9.81 -4.26 -21.39
CA SER A 9 10.56 -4.80 -22.52
C SER A 9 9.68 -4.81 -23.76
N ASP A 10 10.27 -4.98 -24.94
CA ASP A 10 9.52 -5.06 -26.19
C ASP A 10 8.52 -6.22 -26.16
N ALA A 11 8.93 -7.36 -25.60
CA ALA A 11 8.04 -8.52 -25.47
C ALA A 11 6.88 -8.26 -24.53
N GLU A 12 7.14 -7.63 -23.39
CA GLU A 12 6.11 -7.27 -22.40
C GLU A 12 5.12 -6.27 -22.99
N ASN A 13 5.62 -5.27 -23.69
CA ASN A 13 4.78 -4.26 -24.34
C ASN A 13 3.86 -4.90 -25.39
N LYS A 14 4.42 -5.80 -26.20
CA LYS A 14 3.64 -6.54 -27.22
C LYS A 14 2.58 -7.42 -26.56
N ALA A 15 2.96 -8.15 -25.51
CA ALA A 15 2.04 -9.02 -24.80
C ALA A 15 0.90 -8.25 -24.16
N LEU A 16 1.19 -7.12 -23.52
CA LEU A 16 0.16 -6.28 -22.92
C LEU A 16 -0.78 -5.70 -23.99
N GLY A 17 -0.24 -5.36 -25.15
CA GLY A 17 -1.02 -4.87 -26.29
C GLY A 17 -2.04 -5.88 -26.84
N VAL A 18 -1.84 -7.17 -26.56
CA VAL A 18 -2.81 -8.21 -26.95
C VAL A 18 -4.08 -8.13 -26.11
N VAL A 19 -3.96 -7.74 -24.83
CA VAL A 19 -5.08 -7.74 -23.87
C VAL A 19 -5.61 -6.34 -23.56
N ALA A 20 -4.88 -5.30 -23.93
CA ALA A 20 -5.25 -3.91 -23.61
C ALA A 20 -5.35 -3.07 -24.88
N LEU A 21 -6.42 -2.27 -24.98
CA LEU A 21 -6.55 -1.30 -26.06
C LEU A 21 -5.51 -0.19 -25.95
N SER A 22 -5.17 0.17 -24.72
CA SER A 22 -4.11 1.13 -24.40
C SER A 22 -3.33 0.59 -23.21
N GLN A 23 -2.03 0.39 -23.39
CA GLN A 23 -1.17 -0.10 -22.32
C GLN A 23 -1.14 0.89 -21.16
N GLN A 24 -1.05 2.19 -21.44
CA GLN A 24 -1.02 3.22 -20.42
C GLN A 24 -2.30 3.21 -19.57
N ASP A 25 -3.45 3.16 -20.23
CA ASP A 25 -4.74 3.14 -19.53
C ASP A 25 -4.90 1.88 -18.69
N TRP A 26 -4.45 0.74 -19.20
CA TRP A 26 -4.51 -0.53 -18.46
C TRP A 26 -3.66 -0.45 -17.18
N ILE A 27 -2.44 0.07 -17.29
CA ILE A 27 -1.53 0.23 -16.16
C ILE A 27 -2.13 1.20 -15.14
N ASP A 28 -2.61 2.35 -15.61
CA ASP A 28 -3.21 3.37 -14.74
C ASP A 28 -4.41 2.80 -13.98
N ASN A 29 -5.29 2.12 -14.68
CA ASN A 29 -6.48 1.52 -14.07
C ASN A 29 -6.13 0.43 -13.06
N ALA A 30 -5.17 -0.43 -13.38
CA ALA A 30 -4.75 -1.50 -12.48
C ALA A 30 -4.16 -0.95 -11.18
N VAL A 31 -3.30 0.05 -11.28
CA VAL A 31 -2.66 0.66 -10.11
C VAL A 31 -3.69 1.42 -9.27
N HIS A 32 -4.54 2.23 -9.90
CA HIS A 32 -5.57 2.99 -9.18
C HIS A 32 -6.57 2.05 -8.50
N GLU A 33 -6.96 0.95 -9.15
CA GLU A 33 -7.86 -0.04 -8.55
C GLU A 33 -7.22 -0.71 -7.33
N ARG A 34 -5.95 -1.06 -7.40
CA ARG A 34 -5.25 -1.63 -6.25
C ARG A 34 -5.13 -0.62 -5.11
N CYS A 35 -4.91 0.67 -5.44
CA CYS A 35 -4.89 1.74 -4.44
C CYS A 35 -6.26 1.91 -3.79
N ARG A 36 -7.34 1.85 -4.57
CA ARG A 36 -8.71 1.96 -4.05
C ARG A 36 -8.99 0.85 -3.03
N ILE A 37 -8.60 -0.38 -3.34
CA ILE A 37 -8.77 -1.51 -2.44
C ILE A 37 -7.99 -1.29 -1.14
N ALA A 38 -6.75 -0.85 -1.24
CA ALA A 38 -5.90 -0.59 -0.07
C ALA A 38 -6.47 0.56 0.78
N ILE A 39 -6.98 1.61 0.14
CA ILE A 39 -7.62 2.74 0.85
C ILE A 39 -8.83 2.25 1.64
N ASP A 40 -9.68 1.42 1.04
CA ASP A 40 -10.87 0.89 1.73
C ASP A 40 -10.47 0.03 2.93
N GLU A 41 -9.42 -0.78 2.81
CA GLU A 41 -8.91 -1.59 3.92
C GLU A 41 -8.40 -0.71 5.07
N ILE A 42 -7.66 0.35 4.76
CA ILE A 42 -7.15 1.30 5.76
C ILE A 42 -8.30 2.03 6.46
N VAL A 43 -9.27 2.52 5.68
CA VAL A 43 -10.44 3.22 6.22
C VAL A 43 -11.22 2.32 7.16
N ASN A 44 -11.47 1.08 6.75
CA ASN A 44 -12.21 0.13 7.59
C ASN A 44 -11.47 -0.15 8.90
N ALA A 45 -10.15 -0.32 8.85
CA ALA A 45 -9.33 -0.54 10.05
C ALA A 45 -9.36 0.67 10.99
N GLU A 46 -9.26 1.89 10.44
CA GLU A 46 -9.32 3.13 11.22
C GLU A 46 -10.70 3.35 11.84
N VAL A 47 -11.77 3.03 11.11
CA VAL A 47 -13.14 3.09 11.64
C VAL A 47 -13.27 2.18 12.87
N GLN A 48 -12.81 0.94 12.74
CA GLN A 48 -12.86 -0.04 13.83
C GLN A 48 -12.04 0.43 15.04
N ARG A 49 -10.83 0.93 14.81
CA ARG A 49 -9.94 1.41 15.87
C ARG A 49 -10.57 2.58 16.63
N LYS A 50 -11.10 3.56 15.90
CA LYS A 50 -11.70 4.75 16.51
C LYS A 50 -12.99 4.43 17.26
N LEU A 51 -13.82 3.55 16.73
CA LEU A 51 -15.03 3.10 17.43
C LEU A 51 -14.68 2.40 18.74
N ALA A 52 -13.66 1.55 18.73
CA ALA A 52 -13.21 0.85 19.94
C ALA A 52 -12.66 1.83 20.99
N ALA A 53 -12.04 2.92 20.55
CA ALA A 53 -11.50 3.95 21.44
C ALA A 53 -12.52 5.01 21.87
N GLY A 54 -13.75 4.94 21.34
CA GLY A 54 -14.79 5.94 21.63
C GLY A 54 -14.55 7.27 20.93
N GLU A 55 -13.73 7.29 19.89
CA GLU A 55 -13.43 8.50 19.12
C GLU A 55 -14.38 8.65 17.94
N THR A 56 -14.58 9.91 17.50
CA THR A 56 -15.40 10.20 16.33
C THR A 56 -14.55 10.15 15.05
N ILE A 57 -15.20 9.78 13.95
CA ILE A 57 -14.56 9.73 12.63
C ILE A 57 -15.23 10.79 11.75
N SER A 58 -14.43 11.59 11.07
CA SER A 58 -14.94 12.61 10.17
C SER A 58 -13.97 12.78 9.00
N GLY A 59 -14.49 13.33 7.91
CA GLY A 59 -13.72 13.59 6.71
C GLY A 59 -13.91 12.54 5.62
N SER A 60 -13.29 12.78 4.47
CA SER A 60 -13.31 11.85 3.35
C SER A 60 -12.40 10.65 3.60
N LYS A 61 -12.49 9.64 2.75
CA LYS A 61 -11.57 8.48 2.81
C LYS A 61 -10.12 8.93 2.70
N GLU A 62 -9.83 9.88 1.81
CA GLU A 62 -8.48 10.44 1.68
C GLU A 62 -8.00 11.11 2.96
N ASP A 63 -8.86 11.90 3.59
CA ASP A 63 -8.53 12.57 4.85
C ASP A 63 -8.22 11.55 5.94
N ILE A 64 -8.99 10.48 6.02
CA ILE A 64 -8.79 9.41 6.99
C ILE A 64 -7.44 8.71 6.77
N VAL A 65 -7.11 8.38 5.53
CA VAL A 65 -5.84 7.73 5.18
C VAL A 65 -4.66 8.65 5.50
N ASN A 66 -4.74 9.92 5.12
CA ASN A 66 -3.66 10.88 5.34
C ASN A 66 -3.41 11.14 6.83
N ALA A 67 -4.44 11.10 7.65
CA ALA A 67 -4.34 11.30 9.09
C ALA A 67 -3.97 10.02 9.86
N ALA A 68 -4.12 8.85 9.24
CA ALA A 68 -3.89 7.57 9.92
C ALA A 68 -2.41 7.36 10.22
N ASN A 69 -2.13 6.90 11.42
CA ASN A 69 -0.77 6.53 11.82
C ASN A 69 -0.57 5.04 11.52
N ILE A 70 -0.19 4.75 10.29
CA ILE A 70 -0.01 3.39 9.79
C ILE A 70 1.43 3.14 9.36
N GLU A 71 1.88 1.91 9.57
CA GLU A 71 3.19 1.46 9.17
C GLU A 71 3.16 1.05 7.69
N SER A 72 4.07 1.58 6.89
CA SER A 72 4.23 1.14 5.50
C SER A 72 4.84 -0.26 5.44
N ALA A 73 4.75 -0.91 4.28
CA ALA A 73 5.38 -2.22 4.10
C ALA A 73 6.89 -2.15 4.31
N ALA A 74 7.52 -1.07 3.86
CA ALA A 74 8.96 -0.86 4.04
C ALA A 74 9.32 -0.69 5.52
N GLU A 75 8.54 0.09 6.27
CA GLU A 75 8.73 0.28 7.71
C GLU A 75 8.54 -1.03 8.47
N ARG A 76 7.53 -1.81 8.10
CA ARG A 76 7.26 -3.12 8.69
C ARG A 76 8.42 -4.09 8.45
N GLN A 77 8.95 -4.11 7.24
CA GLN A 77 10.08 -4.95 6.88
C GLN A 77 11.32 -4.59 7.71
N ALA A 78 11.61 -3.30 7.83
CA ALA A 78 12.74 -2.82 8.64
C ALA A 78 12.58 -3.19 10.11
N ARG A 79 11.38 -3.06 10.67
CA ARG A 79 11.08 -3.43 12.05
C ARG A 79 11.26 -4.94 12.28
N LEU A 80 10.76 -5.76 11.37
CA LEU A 80 10.89 -7.21 11.49
C LEU A 80 12.36 -7.66 11.40
N GLU A 81 13.13 -7.06 10.50
CA GLU A 81 14.56 -7.34 10.38
C GLU A 81 15.33 -6.97 11.65
N ALA A 82 14.98 -5.83 12.24
CA ALA A 82 15.60 -5.39 13.50
C ALA A 82 15.27 -6.34 14.66
N GLU A 83 14.03 -6.82 14.73
CA GLU A 83 13.60 -7.79 15.75
C GLU A 83 14.33 -9.13 15.59
N MET A 84 14.46 -9.60 14.35
CA MET A 84 15.18 -10.85 14.07
C MET A 84 16.66 -10.73 14.43
N ALA A 85 17.31 -9.60 14.12
CA ALA A 85 18.69 -9.34 14.45
C ALA A 85 18.90 -9.31 15.98
N ALA A 86 17.97 -8.70 16.72
CA ALA A 86 18.02 -8.64 18.18
C ALA A 86 17.88 -10.03 18.79
N GLN A 87 16.98 -10.87 18.26
CA GLN A 87 16.82 -12.25 18.71
C GLN A 87 18.06 -13.09 18.45
N ALA A 88 18.68 -12.94 17.26
CA ALA A 88 19.89 -13.65 16.93
C ALA A 88 21.04 -13.30 17.88
N GLN A 89 21.16 -12.05 18.27
CA GLN A 89 22.17 -11.62 19.25
C GLN A 89 21.92 -12.22 20.63
N GLN A 90 20.66 -12.33 21.07
CA GLN A 90 20.31 -12.92 22.34
C GLN A 90 20.60 -14.42 22.38
N GLU A 91 20.38 -15.11 21.28
CA GLU A 91 20.63 -16.55 21.17
C GLU A 91 22.12 -16.90 21.21
N GLN A 92 23.00 -15.95 20.83
CA GLN A 92 24.45 -16.12 20.84
C GLN A 92 25.11 -15.77 22.17
N ALA A 93 24.36 -15.20 23.08
CA ALA A 93 24.88 -14.78 24.38
C ALA A 93 25.02 -15.92 25.39
#